data_beadd85cdf77f4cc7d552ea40f5e6598
#
_entry.id   beadd85cdf77f4cc7d552ea40f5e6598
#
_cell.length_a   1.000
_cell.length_b   1.000
_cell.length_c   1.000
_cell.angle_alpha   90.00
_cell.angle_beta   90.00
_cell.angle_gamma   90.00
#
_symmetry.space_group_name_H-M   'P 1'
#
loop_
_entity.id
_entity.type
_entity.pdbx_description
1 polymer ?
#
loop_
_entity_poly.entity_id
_entity_poly.type
_entity_poly.pdbx_seq_one_letter_code
_entity_poly.pdbx_strand_id
1 'polypeptide(L)'
;AERTMAANRAAFDRCRIVPRMLRDVSVRDTSVEVLGMKLSSPLLLAPVGILELAHPGADEAVARAAGALGVPYIFSNQASVPMERAAAAMGSTPPLFQLYWSKSRDLVASFVQRAEACGSRAIVVTLDTTLLGWRTRDLDLAYLPFLHGMGIAQYTSDPVFQKLLDENALPAQAVKRRVTLDAVLGLLSMAQRYPGSTWAALRSGRALRAVRQFVGIFSNPALTWADLPFLRQQTRLPILL
;
A
#
# COMPACT_ATOMS: atom_id res chain seq x y z
N ALA A 1 12.39 -14.93 -17.64
CA ALA A 1 11.89 -13.78 -16.91
C ALA A 1 11.71 -12.58 -17.85
N GLU A 2 11.01 -11.57 -17.43
CA GLU A 2 10.79 -10.30 -18.15
C GLU A 2 9.91 -10.38 -19.43
N ARG A 3 9.37 -11.55 -19.77
CA ARG A 3 8.47 -11.70 -20.93
C ARG A 3 7.23 -10.84 -20.82
N THR A 4 6.63 -10.75 -19.64
CA THR A 4 5.45 -9.90 -19.39
C THR A 4 5.80 -8.43 -19.56
N MET A 5 6.96 -7.99 -19.11
CA MET A 5 7.45 -6.63 -19.28
C MET A 5 7.61 -6.29 -20.78
N ALA A 6 8.21 -7.18 -21.54
CA ALA A 6 8.32 -7.01 -22.99
C ALA A 6 6.95 -6.99 -23.70
N ALA A 7 6.04 -7.89 -23.29
CA ALA A 7 4.68 -7.95 -23.84
C ALA A 7 3.86 -6.70 -23.49
N ASN A 8 3.99 -6.16 -22.30
CA ASN A 8 3.35 -4.90 -21.90
C ASN A 8 3.82 -3.74 -22.79
N ARG A 9 5.12 -3.64 -23.06
CA ARG A 9 5.65 -2.61 -23.96
C ARG A 9 5.12 -2.81 -25.38
N ALA A 10 5.20 -4.02 -25.93
CA ALA A 10 4.73 -4.33 -27.27
C ALA A 10 3.22 -4.12 -27.46
N ALA A 11 2.43 -4.14 -26.38
CA ALA A 11 1.00 -3.87 -26.45
C ALA A 11 0.69 -2.46 -26.96
N PHE A 12 1.52 -1.47 -26.64
CA PHE A 12 1.34 -0.09 -27.14
C PHE A 12 1.57 0.02 -28.64
N ASP A 13 2.41 -0.83 -29.25
CA ASP A 13 2.67 -0.81 -30.69
C ASP A 13 1.45 -1.18 -31.53
N ARG A 14 0.45 -1.82 -30.91
CA ARG A 14 -0.83 -2.18 -31.53
C ARG A 14 -1.84 -1.04 -31.54
N CYS A 15 -1.63 -0.01 -30.74
CA CYS A 15 -2.48 1.15 -30.63
C CYS A 15 -1.93 2.29 -31.47
N ARG A 16 -2.79 3.03 -32.16
CA ARG A 16 -2.39 4.19 -32.98
C ARG A 16 -3.20 5.41 -32.55
N ILE A 17 -2.52 6.53 -32.40
CA ILE A 17 -3.19 7.82 -32.25
C ILE A 17 -3.46 8.33 -33.68
N VAL A 18 -4.73 8.52 -34.02
CA VAL A 18 -5.16 9.09 -35.29
C VAL A 18 -5.40 10.58 -35.06
N PRO A 19 -4.45 11.47 -35.50
CA PRO A 19 -4.63 12.90 -35.30
C PRO A 19 -5.72 13.44 -36.25
N ARG A 20 -6.44 14.46 -35.79
CA ARG A 20 -7.44 15.17 -36.57
C ARG A 20 -6.93 16.58 -36.84
N MET A 21 -6.63 16.86 -38.09
CA MET A 21 -6.15 18.17 -38.50
C MET A 21 -7.29 19.19 -38.62
N LEU A 22 -6.98 20.48 -38.61
CA LEU A 22 -7.90 21.61 -38.78
C LEU A 22 -9.07 21.59 -37.76
N ARG A 23 -8.78 21.17 -36.54
CA ARG A 23 -9.68 21.32 -35.39
C ARG A 23 -9.24 22.54 -34.59
N ASP A 24 -10.20 23.37 -34.18
CA ASP A 24 -9.92 24.44 -33.23
C ASP A 24 -9.60 23.79 -31.84
N VAL A 25 -8.38 24.05 -31.39
CA VAL A 25 -7.87 23.58 -30.08
C VAL A 25 -7.39 24.75 -29.22
N SER A 26 -7.85 25.97 -29.53
CA SER A 26 -7.52 27.17 -28.75
C SER A 26 -8.01 27.06 -27.29
N VAL A 27 -9.17 26.47 -27.10
CA VAL A 27 -9.71 26.14 -25.76
C VAL A 27 -9.75 24.63 -25.58
N ARG A 28 -9.07 24.15 -24.54
CA ARG A 28 -9.01 22.72 -24.20
C ARG A 28 -9.62 22.52 -22.83
N ASP A 29 -10.57 21.60 -22.76
CA ASP A 29 -11.13 21.11 -21.50
C ASP A 29 -10.78 19.63 -21.35
N THR A 30 -10.05 19.31 -20.29
CA THR A 30 -9.67 17.94 -19.89
C THR A 30 -10.39 17.49 -18.63
N SER A 31 -11.34 18.30 -18.15
CA SER A 31 -12.10 17.98 -16.95
C SER A 31 -12.92 16.71 -17.11
N VAL A 32 -13.03 15.93 -16.04
CA VAL A 32 -13.83 14.72 -15.99
C VAL A 32 -14.53 14.61 -14.64
N GLU A 33 -15.61 13.86 -14.59
CA GLU A 33 -16.23 13.45 -13.34
C GLU A 33 -15.99 11.93 -13.12
N VAL A 34 -15.35 11.58 -12.01
CA VAL A 34 -15.04 10.20 -11.63
C VAL A 34 -15.41 9.99 -10.18
N LEU A 35 -16.26 8.99 -9.89
CA LEU A 35 -16.68 8.65 -8.52
C LEU A 35 -17.27 9.85 -7.76
N GLY A 36 -18.00 10.73 -8.45
CA GLY A 36 -18.55 11.96 -7.91
C GLY A 36 -17.51 13.05 -7.61
N MET A 37 -16.27 12.88 -8.08
CA MET A 37 -15.21 13.89 -8.00
C MET A 37 -15.10 14.63 -9.32
N LYS A 38 -15.16 15.96 -9.29
CA LYS A 38 -14.82 16.80 -10.45
C LYS A 38 -13.32 17.03 -10.49
N LEU A 39 -12.66 16.54 -11.52
CA LEU A 39 -11.22 16.61 -11.71
C LEU A 39 -10.90 17.52 -12.89
N SER A 40 -9.86 18.33 -12.78
CA SER A 40 -9.39 19.20 -13.88
C SER A 40 -8.75 18.41 -15.03
N SER A 41 -8.38 17.15 -14.78
CA SER A 41 -7.80 16.25 -15.78
C SER A 41 -8.07 14.79 -15.38
N PRO A 42 -8.06 13.85 -16.32
CA PRO A 42 -8.29 12.42 -16.05
C PRO A 42 -7.06 11.72 -15.46
N LEU A 43 -6.45 12.33 -14.44
CA LEU A 43 -5.26 11.82 -13.79
C LEU A 43 -5.52 11.44 -12.35
N LEU A 44 -5.03 10.27 -11.97
CA LEU A 44 -4.98 9.76 -10.60
C LEU A 44 -3.56 9.26 -10.34
N LEU A 45 -3.03 9.48 -9.14
CA LEU A 45 -1.77 8.86 -8.74
C LEU A 45 -2.03 7.43 -8.28
N ALA A 46 -1.35 6.49 -8.93
CA ALA A 46 -1.46 5.07 -8.64
C ALA A 46 -0.95 4.73 -7.23
N PRO A 47 -1.45 3.64 -6.62
CA PRO A 47 -0.88 3.14 -5.37
C PRO A 47 0.52 2.59 -5.63
N VAL A 48 1.49 3.08 -4.87
CA VAL A 48 2.88 2.60 -4.91
C VAL A 48 3.30 2.18 -3.52
N GLY A 49 3.66 0.91 -3.36
CA GLY A 49 4.17 0.39 -2.10
C GLY A 49 5.60 0.83 -1.84
N ILE A 50 5.94 1.02 -0.57
CA ILE A 50 7.31 1.21 -0.07
C ILE A 50 7.99 2.44 -0.69
N LEU A 51 7.30 3.57 -0.78
CA LEU A 51 7.83 4.80 -1.37
C LEU A 51 9.07 5.36 -0.66
N GLU A 52 9.34 4.95 0.59
CA GLU A 52 10.58 5.31 1.29
C GLU A 52 11.86 4.79 0.60
N LEU A 53 11.76 3.78 -0.27
CA LEU A 53 12.88 3.33 -1.11
C LEU A 53 13.26 4.36 -2.18
N ALA A 54 12.31 5.17 -2.62
CA ALA A 54 12.54 6.19 -3.63
C ALA A 54 12.94 7.53 -2.99
N HIS A 55 12.29 7.91 -1.87
CA HIS A 55 12.53 9.18 -1.21
C HIS A 55 12.15 9.13 0.28
N PRO A 56 12.94 9.73 1.20
CA PRO A 56 12.65 9.72 2.64
C PRO A 56 11.28 10.31 3.04
N GLY A 57 10.75 11.25 2.25
CA GLY A 57 9.42 11.82 2.46
C GLY A 57 8.27 10.88 2.10
N ALA A 58 8.57 9.78 1.42
CA ALA A 58 7.65 8.69 1.09
C ALA A 58 6.24 9.16 0.65
N ASP A 59 5.20 8.48 1.13
CA ASP A 59 3.80 8.75 0.80
C ASP A 59 3.35 10.17 1.17
N GLU A 60 3.92 10.76 2.24
CA GLU A 60 3.57 12.11 2.67
C GLU A 60 4.04 13.18 1.68
N ALA A 61 5.22 12.99 1.06
CA ALA A 61 5.71 13.91 0.03
C ALA A 61 4.83 13.84 -1.23
N VAL A 62 4.43 12.63 -1.63
CA VAL A 62 3.50 12.43 -2.76
C VAL A 62 2.14 13.02 -2.44
N ALA A 63 1.61 12.80 -1.25
CA ALA A 63 0.33 13.35 -0.80
C ALA A 63 0.30 14.87 -0.82
N ARG A 64 1.36 15.56 -0.36
CA ARG A 64 1.49 17.01 -0.45
C ARG A 64 1.45 17.51 -1.89
N ALA A 65 2.21 16.86 -2.77
CA ALA A 65 2.25 17.24 -4.19
C ALA A 65 0.88 17.02 -4.86
N ALA A 66 0.25 15.89 -4.58
CA ALA A 66 -1.10 15.55 -5.05
C ALA A 66 -2.13 16.58 -4.59
N GLY A 67 -2.12 16.92 -3.31
CA GLY A 67 -2.99 17.93 -2.73
C GLY A 67 -2.81 19.33 -3.34
N ALA A 68 -1.56 19.75 -3.54
CA ALA A 68 -1.24 21.04 -4.17
C ALA A 68 -1.73 21.16 -5.62
N LEU A 69 -1.80 20.02 -6.34
CA LEU A 69 -2.22 19.96 -7.74
C LEU A 69 -3.70 19.58 -7.90
N GLY A 70 -4.41 19.27 -6.82
CA GLY A 70 -5.79 18.77 -6.87
C GLY A 70 -5.94 17.42 -7.56
N VAL A 71 -4.88 16.59 -7.57
CA VAL A 71 -4.86 15.26 -8.18
C VAL A 71 -5.11 14.22 -7.10
N PRO A 72 -6.16 13.39 -7.20
CA PRO A 72 -6.39 12.34 -6.22
C PRO A 72 -5.26 11.32 -6.20
N TYR A 73 -4.90 10.85 -5.00
CA TYR A 73 -3.87 9.84 -4.78
C TYR A 73 -4.48 8.60 -4.15
N ILE A 74 -4.15 7.44 -4.70
CA ILE A 74 -4.56 6.15 -4.17
C ILE A 74 -3.52 5.68 -3.16
N PHE A 75 -3.82 5.72 -1.87
CA PHE A 75 -2.91 5.25 -0.84
C PHE A 75 -2.70 3.75 -0.92
N SER A 76 -1.44 3.33 -0.90
CA SER A 76 -1.12 1.90 -0.87
C SER A 76 -1.37 1.29 0.52
N ASN A 77 -1.88 0.06 0.54
CA ASN A 77 -1.93 -0.75 1.76
C ASN A 77 -0.51 -1.07 2.29
N GLN A 78 0.49 -1.04 1.40
CA GLN A 78 1.91 -1.22 1.73
C GLN A 78 2.67 0.11 1.72
N ALA A 79 2.04 1.16 2.23
CA ALA A 79 2.65 2.46 2.38
C ALA A 79 3.69 2.50 3.50
N SER A 80 4.63 3.43 3.37
CA SER A 80 5.67 3.70 4.39
C SER A 80 5.20 4.68 5.46
N VAL A 81 4.03 5.32 5.23
CA VAL A 81 3.41 6.29 6.15
C VAL A 81 1.95 5.88 6.41
N PRO A 82 1.43 6.01 7.64
CA PRO A 82 0.01 5.77 7.92
C PRO A 82 -0.91 6.63 7.07
N MET A 83 -2.06 6.07 6.65
CA MET A 83 -3.02 6.77 5.77
C MET A 83 -3.52 8.09 6.35
N GLU A 84 -3.64 8.19 7.66
CA GLU A 84 -4.07 9.40 8.35
C GLU A 84 -3.10 10.58 8.12
N ARG A 85 -1.79 10.30 8.15
CA ARG A 85 -0.77 11.32 7.88
C ARG A 85 -0.74 11.72 6.41
N ALA A 86 -0.86 10.75 5.50
CA ALA A 86 -0.94 11.02 4.08
C ALA A 86 -2.21 11.83 3.74
N ALA A 87 -3.36 11.48 4.30
CA ALA A 87 -4.61 12.20 4.10
C ALA A 87 -4.53 13.66 4.64
N ALA A 88 -3.96 13.84 5.82
CA ALA A 88 -3.73 15.20 6.35
C ALA A 88 -2.83 16.04 5.43
N ALA A 89 -1.83 15.43 4.80
CA ALA A 89 -0.92 16.11 3.87
C ALA A 89 -1.58 16.48 2.53
N MET A 90 -2.67 15.80 2.13
CA MET A 90 -3.45 16.12 0.92
C MET A 90 -4.38 17.33 1.07
N GLY A 91 -4.68 17.74 2.31
CA GLY A 91 -5.64 18.83 2.56
C GLY A 91 -7.05 18.49 2.08
N SER A 92 -7.64 19.31 1.19
CA SER A 92 -9.01 19.12 0.69
C SER A 92 -9.14 18.15 -0.48
N THR A 93 -8.03 17.73 -1.10
CA THR A 93 -8.06 16.77 -2.21
C THR A 93 -8.37 15.38 -1.68
N PRO A 94 -9.44 14.73 -2.14
CA PRO A 94 -9.85 13.45 -1.59
C PRO A 94 -8.92 12.31 -2.02
N PRO A 95 -8.51 11.42 -1.10
CA PRO A 95 -7.77 10.22 -1.43
C PRO A 95 -8.69 9.08 -1.89
N LEU A 96 -8.07 8.01 -2.39
CA LEU A 96 -8.62 6.67 -2.48
C LEU A 96 -7.71 5.73 -1.67
N PHE A 97 -8.19 4.55 -1.33
CA PHE A 97 -7.39 3.57 -0.60
C PHE A 97 -7.31 2.24 -1.35
N GLN A 98 -6.08 1.77 -1.61
CA GLN A 98 -5.82 0.46 -2.19
C GLN A 98 -5.68 -0.58 -1.08
N LEU A 99 -6.46 -1.65 -1.19
CA LEU A 99 -6.53 -2.76 -0.24
C LEU A 99 -5.92 -4.03 -0.83
N TYR A 100 -4.93 -4.58 -0.13
CA TYR A 100 -4.60 -6.00 -0.23
C TYR A 100 -5.40 -6.77 0.82
N TRP A 101 -6.07 -7.82 0.40
CA TRP A 101 -6.97 -8.56 1.28
C TRP A 101 -6.19 -9.45 2.23
N SER A 102 -6.09 -9.03 3.50
CA SER A 102 -5.47 -9.81 4.56
C SER A 102 -6.25 -11.10 4.87
N LYS A 103 -5.57 -12.10 5.43
CA LYS A 103 -6.23 -13.29 5.99
C LYS A 103 -7.13 -12.95 7.20
N SER A 104 -6.86 -11.87 7.91
CA SER A 104 -7.70 -11.38 9.01
C SER A 104 -8.82 -10.49 8.47
N ARG A 105 -10.07 -10.95 8.58
CA ARG A 105 -11.25 -10.16 8.17
C ARG A 105 -11.41 -8.91 9.03
N ASP A 106 -11.13 -8.99 10.31
CA ASP A 106 -11.22 -7.83 11.22
C ASP A 106 -10.22 -6.74 10.82
N LEU A 107 -9.02 -7.14 10.38
CA LEU A 107 -8.02 -6.19 9.88
C LEU A 107 -8.46 -5.56 8.55
N VAL A 108 -9.08 -6.32 7.64
CA VAL A 108 -9.67 -5.77 6.40
C VAL A 108 -10.74 -4.74 6.75
N ALA A 109 -11.64 -5.04 7.68
CA ALA A 109 -12.67 -4.12 8.14
C ALA A 109 -12.06 -2.84 8.75
N SER A 110 -11.04 -2.99 9.59
CA SER A 110 -10.33 -1.86 10.21
C SER A 110 -9.69 -0.94 9.17
N PHE A 111 -8.99 -1.49 8.18
CA PHE A 111 -8.40 -0.68 7.10
C PHE A 111 -9.45 0.11 6.33
N VAL A 112 -10.57 -0.51 6.01
CA VAL A 112 -11.66 0.14 5.27
C VAL A 112 -12.29 1.27 6.10
N GLN A 113 -12.56 1.03 7.38
CA GLN A 113 -13.12 2.04 8.29
C GLN A 113 -12.16 3.22 8.48
N ARG A 114 -10.86 2.96 8.61
CA ARG A 114 -9.83 4.01 8.66
C ARG A 114 -9.76 4.81 7.37
N ALA A 115 -9.85 4.14 6.23
CA ALA A 115 -9.88 4.80 4.92
C ALA A 115 -11.11 5.71 4.78
N GLU A 116 -12.30 5.26 5.21
CA GLU A 116 -13.50 6.12 5.26
C GLU A 116 -13.31 7.33 6.18
N ALA A 117 -12.75 7.11 7.37
CA ALA A 117 -12.47 8.19 8.33
C ALA A 117 -11.46 9.22 7.77
N CYS A 118 -10.54 8.78 6.89
CA CYS A 118 -9.62 9.65 6.16
C CYS A 118 -10.26 10.37 4.96
N GLY A 119 -11.55 10.19 4.69
CA GLY A 119 -12.26 10.84 3.59
C GLY A 119 -12.02 10.19 2.23
N SER A 120 -11.58 8.93 2.18
CA SER A 120 -11.43 8.19 0.91
C SER A 120 -12.74 8.15 0.12
N ARG A 121 -12.63 8.24 -1.22
CA ARG A 121 -13.79 8.22 -2.13
C ARG A 121 -14.09 6.85 -2.70
N ALA A 122 -13.15 5.93 -2.62
CA ALA A 122 -13.33 4.54 -3.03
C ALA A 122 -12.31 3.63 -2.34
N ILE A 123 -12.65 2.34 -2.29
CA ILE A 123 -11.73 1.26 -1.95
C ILE A 123 -11.33 0.55 -3.25
N VAL A 124 -10.02 0.44 -3.49
CA VAL A 124 -9.45 -0.21 -4.68
C VAL A 124 -8.87 -1.55 -4.26
N VAL A 125 -9.50 -2.64 -4.61
CA VAL A 125 -9.06 -3.99 -4.23
C VAL A 125 -8.12 -4.55 -5.30
N THR A 126 -6.90 -4.86 -4.92
CA THR A 126 -5.92 -5.51 -5.82
C THR A 126 -6.11 -7.02 -5.76
N LEU A 127 -6.42 -7.63 -6.90
CA LEU A 127 -6.83 -9.04 -7.00
C LEU A 127 -5.70 -9.99 -7.43
N ASP A 128 -4.63 -9.48 -8.02
CA ASP A 128 -3.56 -10.27 -8.64
C ASP A 128 -2.39 -10.62 -7.70
N THR A 129 -2.50 -10.28 -6.41
CA THR A 129 -1.42 -10.47 -5.42
C THR A 129 -1.82 -11.41 -4.27
N THR A 130 -2.62 -12.41 -4.55
CA THR A 130 -3.01 -13.44 -3.58
C THR A 130 -1.82 -14.30 -3.12
N LEU A 131 -0.79 -14.41 -3.95
CA LEU A 131 0.50 -15.02 -3.67
C LEU A 131 1.63 -14.06 -4.05
N LEU A 132 2.75 -14.14 -3.34
CA LEU A 132 3.94 -13.38 -3.71
C LEU A 132 4.46 -13.86 -5.07
N GLY A 133 4.61 -12.94 -6.03
CA GLY A 133 5.10 -13.25 -7.36
C GLY A 133 6.56 -13.72 -7.36
N TRP A 134 6.90 -14.56 -8.33
CA TRP A 134 8.27 -15.02 -8.55
C TRP A 134 9.10 -13.88 -9.18
N ARG A 135 9.87 -13.19 -8.36
CA ARG A 135 10.69 -12.03 -8.73
C ARG A 135 12.15 -12.45 -8.72
N THR A 136 12.67 -12.80 -9.88
CA THR A 136 14.05 -13.35 -10.01
C THR A 136 15.10 -12.42 -9.44
N ARG A 137 15.03 -11.13 -9.71
CA ARG A 137 16.01 -10.15 -9.21
C ARG A 137 15.97 -10.01 -7.69
N ASP A 138 14.79 -10.00 -7.07
CA ASP A 138 14.65 -9.94 -5.61
C ASP A 138 15.19 -11.21 -4.96
N LEU A 139 14.99 -12.36 -5.60
CA LEU A 139 15.53 -13.65 -5.14
C LEU A 139 17.05 -13.71 -5.27
N ASP A 140 17.61 -13.24 -6.39
CA ASP A 140 19.06 -13.22 -6.63
C ASP A 140 19.77 -12.30 -5.61
N LEU A 141 19.14 -11.18 -5.24
CA LEU A 141 19.64 -10.23 -4.25
C LEU A 141 19.31 -10.63 -2.81
N ALA A 142 18.47 -11.64 -2.63
CA ALA A 142 17.89 -12.02 -1.32
C ALA A 142 17.31 -10.80 -0.55
N TYR A 143 16.75 -9.83 -1.29
CA TYR A 143 16.27 -8.57 -0.74
C TYR A 143 14.75 -8.48 -0.78
N LEU A 144 14.16 -8.33 0.40
CA LEU A 144 12.73 -8.08 0.56
C LEU A 144 12.56 -6.92 1.57
N PRO A 145 12.15 -5.72 1.12
CA PRO A 145 12.09 -4.51 1.97
C PRO A 145 11.27 -4.68 3.24
N PHE A 146 10.18 -5.44 3.18
CA PHE A 146 9.33 -5.74 4.34
C PHE A 146 10.09 -6.36 5.50
N LEU A 147 11.13 -7.16 5.22
CA LEU A 147 11.97 -7.77 6.26
C LEU A 147 12.84 -6.74 7.01
N HIS A 148 12.88 -5.51 6.52
CA HIS A 148 13.51 -4.35 7.18
C HIS A 148 12.46 -3.42 7.83
N GLY A 149 11.19 -3.83 7.87
CA GLY A 149 10.09 -3.04 8.43
C GLY A 149 9.56 -1.95 7.50
N MET A 150 9.99 -1.92 6.24
CA MET A 150 9.54 -0.95 5.24
C MET A 150 8.16 -1.32 4.70
N GLY A 151 7.34 -0.31 4.36
CA GLY A 151 6.05 -0.53 3.68
C GLY A 151 4.98 -1.25 4.51
N ILE A 152 5.08 -1.27 5.83
CA ILE A 152 4.11 -1.89 6.73
C ILE A 152 3.44 -0.90 7.69
N ALA A 153 3.53 0.40 7.38
CA ALA A 153 3.01 1.45 8.27
C ALA A 153 1.50 1.36 8.49
N GLN A 154 0.72 0.93 7.49
CA GLN A 154 -0.72 0.74 7.65
C GLN A 154 -1.04 -0.34 8.69
N TYR A 155 -0.24 -1.39 8.73
CA TYR A 155 -0.38 -2.49 9.69
C TYR A 155 0.08 -2.07 11.09
N THR A 156 1.28 -1.53 11.20
CA THR A 156 1.85 -1.18 12.52
C THR A 156 1.13 -0.03 13.22
N SER A 157 0.40 0.81 12.49
CA SER A 157 -0.48 1.86 13.03
C SER A 157 -1.91 1.39 13.32
N ASP A 158 -2.28 0.15 12.91
CA ASP A 158 -3.64 -0.36 13.04
C ASP A 158 -3.90 -0.99 14.41
N PRO A 159 -4.98 -0.60 15.12
CA PRO A 159 -5.28 -1.14 16.44
C PRO A 159 -5.61 -2.64 16.42
N VAL A 160 -6.27 -3.13 15.36
CA VAL A 160 -6.58 -4.57 15.22
C VAL A 160 -5.29 -5.36 15.00
N PHE A 161 -4.37 -4.84 14.18
CA PHE A 161 -3.07 -5.47 14.00
C PHE A 161 -2.25 -5.50 15.29
N GLN A 162 -2.29 -4.44 16.10
CA GLN A 162 -1.62 -4.40 17.40
C GLN A 162 -2.21 -5.45 18.36
N LYS A 163 -3.54 -5.62 18.37
CA LYS A 163 -4.21 -6.68 19.14
C LYS A 163 -3.77 -8.07 18.68
N LEU A 164 -3.71 -8.31 17.37
CA LEU A 164 -3.22 -9.59 16.82
C LEU A 164 -1.77 -9.89 17.22
N LEU A 165 -0.92 -8.86 17.38
CA LEU A 165 0.44 -9.03 17.87
C LEU A 165 0.49 -9.45 19.34
N ASP A 166 -0.47 -9.03 20.14
CA ASP A 166 -0.55 -9.38 21.57
C ASP A 166 -1.14 -10.78 21.76
N GLU A 167 -2.14 -11.16 20.98
CA GLU A 167 -2.78 -12.47 21.02
C GLU A 167 -1.90 -13.59 20.43
N ASN A 168 -1.21 -13.31 19.34
CA ASN A 168 -0.32 -14.24 18.64
C ASN A 168 1.13 -14.10 19.12
N ALA A 169 1.35 -14.05 20.43
CA ALA A 169 2.70 -14.10 20.98
C ALA A 169 3.34 -15.46 20.62
N LEU A 170 3.86 -15.56 19.40
CA LEU A 170 4.55 -16.76 18.92
C LEU A 170 5.68 -17.07 19.90
N PRO A 171 5.77 -18.31 20.40
CA PRO A 171 6.91 -18.72 21.21
C PRO A 171 8.16 -18.44 20.39
N ALA A 172 9.16 -17.85 21.02
CA ALA A 172 10.45 -17.60 20.40
C ALA A 172 10.98 -18.95 19.90
N GLN A 173 10.77 -19.25 18.63
CA GLN A 173 11.43 -20.40 18.03
C GLN A 173 12.93 -20.16 18.16
N ALA A 174 13.55 -20.93 19.01
CA ALA A 174 14.99 -20.92 19.25
C ALA A 174 15.73 -21.50 18.05
N VAL A 175 15.60 -20.86 16.89
CA VAL A 175 16.50 -21.08 15.79
C VAL A 175 17.80 -20.40 16.23
N LYS A 176 18.84 -21.18 16.46
CA LYS A 176 20.20 -20.68 16.66
C LYS A 176 20.62 -19.91 15.41
N ARG A 177 20.27 -18.61 15.36
CA ARG A 177 20.69 -17.71 14.28
C ARG A 177 22.07 -17.17 14.63
N ARG A 178 22.99 -17.26 13.67
CA ARG A 178 24.25 -16.50 13.76
C ARG A 178 23.89 -15.02 13.80
N VAL A 179 24.38 -14.33 14.81
CA VAL A 179 24.26 -12.86 14.88
C VAL A 179 25.26 -12.28 13.88
N THR A 180 24.76 -11.74 12.78
CA THR A 180 25.56 -11.02 11.79
C THR A 180 25.32 -9.52 11.93
N LEU A 181 26.23 -8.71 11.42
CA LEU A 181 26.07 -7.26 11.39
C LEU A 181 24.76 -6.86 10.65
N ASP A 182 24.48 -7.51 9.55
CA ASP A 182 23.25 -7.28 8.77
C ASP A 182 21.99 -7.59 9.56
N ALA A 183 22.01 -8.65 10.40
CA ALA A 183 20.86 -8.96 11.27
C ALA A 183 20.65 -7.88 12.33
N VAL A 184 21.73 -7.30 12.88
CA VAL A 184 21.65 -6.20 13.85
C VAL A 184 21.13 -4.92 13.18
N LEU A 185 21.66 -4.57 12.01
CA LEU A 185 21.20 -3.42 11.23
C LEU A 185 19.74 -3.58 10.81
N GLY A 186 19.34 -4.78 10.40
CA GLY A 186 17.95 -5.10 10.08
C GLY A 186 17.00 -4.93 11.27
N LEU A 187 17.38 -5.40 12.44
CA LEU A 187 16.60 -5.21 13.67
C LEU A 187 16.47 -3.72 14.05
N LEU A 188 17.56 -2.96 13.93
CA LEU A 188 17.54 -1.53 14.16
C LEU A 188 16.62 -0.80 13.18
N SER A 189 16.71 -1.16 11.89
CA SER A 189 15.86 -0.64 10.82
C SER A 189 14.37 -0.88 11.11
N MET A 190 14.00 -2.11 11.52
CA MET A 190 12.62 -2.44 11.91
C MET A 190 12.15 -1.62 13.11
N ALA A 191 13.01 -1.47 14.12
CA ALA A 191 12.67 -0.77 15.34
C ALA A 191 12.49 0.74 15.12
N GLN A 192 13.28 1.36 14.24
CA GLN A 192 13.15 2.77 13.88
C GLN A 192 11.84 3.07 13.14
N ARG A 193 11.30 2.11 12.39
CA ARG A 193 10.04 2.24 11.63
C ARG A 193 8.80 1.84 12.42
N TYR A 194 9.01 1.17 13.55
CA TYR A 194 7.91 0.77 14.42
C TYR A 194 7.40 1.98 15.22
N PRO A 195 6.07 2.14 15.39
CA PRO A 195 5.52 3.26 16.15
C PRO A 195 6.07 3.35 17.57
N GLY A 196 6.35 4.59 18.03
CA GLY A 196 6.82 4.87 19.37
C GLY A 196 8.34 4.90 19.50
N SER A 197 8.87 4.49 20.66
CA SER A 197 10.30 4.53 20.94
C SER A 197 11.05 3.36 20.31
N THR A 198 12.11 3.64 19.57
CA THR A 198 13.02 2.64 18.99
C THR A 198 13.57 1.68 20.05
N TRP A 199 13.96 2.22 21.23
CA TRP A 199 14.46 1.41 22.34
C TRP A 199 13.41 0.47 22.92
N ALA A 200 12.16 0.93 23.06
CA ALA A 200 11.06 0.11 23.51
C ALA A 200 10.74 -1.00 22.49
N ALA A 201 10.76 -0.68 21.20
CA ALA A 201 10.56 -1.63 20.12
C ALA A 201 11.64 -2.73 20.06
N LEU A 202 12.90 -2.35 20.26
CA LEU A 202 14.02 -3.30 20.34
C LEU A 202 13.90 -4.20 21.57
N ARG A 203 13.68 -3.60 22.75
CA ARG A 203 13.61 -4.35 24.03
C ARG A 203 12.44 -5.34 24.08
N SER A 204 11.29 -4.94 23.54
CA SER A 204 10.09 -5.78 23.52
C SER A 204 10.08 -6.81 22.37
N GLY A 205 10.94 -6.65 21.36
CA GLY A 205 10.92 -7.44 20.14
C GLY A 205 9.66 -7.27 19.28
N ARG A 206 8.81 -6.26 19.58
CA ARG A 206 7.54 -6.03 18.85
C ARG A 206 7.76 -5.75 17.38
N ALA A 207 8.79 -5.00 17.00
CA ALA A 207 9.10 -4.70 15.62
C ALA A 207 9.34 -5.97 14.77
N LEU A 208 10.13 -6.91 15.28
CA LEU A 208 10.37 -8.19 14.62
C LEU A 208 9.09 -9.06 14.56
N ARG A 209 8.30 -9.06 15.63
CA ARG A 209 7.01 -9.76 15.64
C ARG A 209 6.05 -9.17 14.62
N ALA A 210 6.00 -7.83 14.49
CA ALA A 210 5.17 -7.14 13.52
C ALA A 210 5.52 -7.54 12.08
N VAL A 211 6.80 -7.57 11.72
CA VAL A 211 7.24 -8.03 10.39
C VAL A 211 6.83 -9.49 10.14
N ARG A 212 7.02 -10.38 11.11
CA ARG A 212 6.62 -11.79 10.97
C ARG A 212 5.11 -11.97 10.83
N GLN A 213 4.34 -11.26 11.65
CA GLN A 213 2.88 -11.27 11.58
C GLN A 213 2.41 -10.75 10.24
N PHE A 214 2.95 -9.61 9.77
CA PHE A 214 2.65 -9.06 8.45
C PHE A 214 2.88 -10.09 7.34
N VAL A 215 4.06 -10.70 7.27
CA VAL A 215 4.38 -11.72 6.25
C VAL A 215 3.40 -12.89 6.29
N GLY A 216 2.91 -13.25 7.47
CA GLY A 216 1.96 -14.35 7.65
C GLY A 216 0.53 -14.06 7.15
N ILE A 217 0.13 -12.77 7.14
CA ILE A 217 -1.29 -12.40 6.92
C ILE A 217 -1.55 -11.43 5.77
N PHE A 218 -0.52 -10.79 5.16
CA PHE A 218 -0.71 -9.73 4.18
C PHE A 218 -1.32 -10.20 2.86
N SER A 219 -1.18 -11.48 2.51
CA SER A 219 -1.75 -12.08 1.31
C SER A 219 -2.71 -13.21 1.67
N ASN A 220 -3.78 -13.34 0.91
CA ASN A 220 -4.81 -14.35 1.12
C ASN A 220 -5.07 -15.17 -0.15
N PRO A 221 -4.44 -16.34 -0.30
CA PRO A 221 -4.64 -17.21 -1.46
C PRO A 221 -6.02 -17.88 -1.52
N ALA A 222 -6.79 -17.82 -0.42
CA ALA A 222 -8.15 -18.36 -0.37
C ALA A 222 -9.23 -17.34 -0.76
N LEU A 223 -8.84 -16.11 -1.18
CA LEU A 223 -9.78 -15.07 -1.58
C LEU A 223 -10.56 -15.48 -2.84
N THR A 224 -11.87 -15.30 -2.78
CA THR A 224 -12.81 -15.62 -3.85
C THR A 224 -13.83 -14.49 -4.07
N TRP A 225 -14.58 -14.55 -5.14
CA TRP A 225 -15.71 -13.63 -5.38
C TRP A 225 -16.76 -13.65 -4.26
N ALA A 226 -16.89 -14.76 -3.53
CA ALA A 226 -17.81 -14.90 -2.41
C ALA A 226 -17.42 -14.05 -1.19
N ASP A 227 -16.22 -13.50 -1.17
CA ASP A 227 -15.76 -12.61 -0.09
C ASP A 227 -16.17 -11.14 -0.31
N LEU A 228 -16.48 -10.71 -1.53
CA LEU A 228 -16.89 -9.34 -1.84
C LEU A 228 -18.11 -8.84 -1.04
N PRO A 229 -19.17 -9.65 -0.80
CA PRO A 229 -20.27 -9.24 0.06
C PRO A 229 -19.83 -8.83 1.48
N PHE A 230 -18.82 -9.50 2.04
CA PHE A 230 -18.25 -9.08 3.32
C PHE A 230 -17.68 -7.66 3.24
N LEU A 231 -16.88 -7.36 2.21
CA LEU A 231 -16.31 -6.03 2.03
C LEU A 231 -17.41 -4.98 1.84
N ARG A 232 -18.45 -5.32 1.07
CA ARG A 232 -19.60 -4.42 0.86
C ARG A 232 -20.35 -4.09 2.15
N GLN A 233 -20.35 -4.99 3.13
CA GLN A 233 -20.94 -4.74 4.45
C GLN A 233 -20.10 -3.77 5.30
N GLN A 234 -18.80 -3.67 5.04
CA GLN A 234 -17.88 -2.82 5.81
C GLN A 234 -17.84 -1.37 5.32
N THR A 235 -18.35 -1.07 4.12
CA THR A 235 -18.25 0.28 3.55
C THR A 235 -19.40 0.61 2.61
N ARG A 236 -19.75 1.89 2.52
CA ARG A 236 -20.67 2.43 1.50
C ARG A 236 -19.93 3.00 0.29
N LEU A 237 -18.62 3.12 0.38
CA LEU A 237 -17.80 3.66 -0.70
C LEU A 237 -17.87 2.76 -1.96
N PRO A 238 -17.68 3.30 -3.16
CA PRO A 238 -17.42 2.50 -4.34
C PRO A 238 -16.27 1.53 -4.12
N ILE A 239 -16.44 0.29 -4.60
CA ILE A 239 -15.40 -0.74 -4.61
C ILE A 239 -14.96 -0.92 -6.06
N LEU A 240 -13.68 -0.69 -6.31
CA LEU A 240 -13.01 -0.91 -7.60
C LEU A 240 -12.21 -2.20 -7.51
N LEU A 241 -12.18 -3.00 -8.59
CA LEU A 241 -11.50 -4.28 -8.68
C LEU A 241 -10.42 -4.24 -9.75
#